data_b5a0360dfb2bd0998fea98b50d97c731
#
_entry.id   b5a0360dfb2bd0998fea98b50d97c731
#
_cell.length_a   1.000
_cell.length_b   1.000
_cell.length_c   1.000
_cell.angle_alpha   90.00
_cell.angle_beta   90.00
_cell.angle_gamma   90.00
#
_symmetry.space_group_name_H-M   'P 1'
#
loop_
_entity.id
_entity.type
_entity.pdbx_description
1 polymer ?
#
loop_
_entity_poly.entity_id
_entity_poly.type
_entity_poly.pdbx_seq_one_letter_code
_entity_poly.pdbx_strand_id
1 'polypeptide(L)'
;MNEIKSKIINEIEKSKAEIIKFSQELIKAKSPNPYSPNESWKINEPIEKKVAKLIFNKLKEFSLKPEFVSGLSNRPNIICSLKKKGNPTLIFNGHMDTVPVGDENKWKYPPFSAKIVGNRLYGRGSLDMKSSLVAMIFAMKVLSEFDLKGNLIFTAVVDEEPGACSKIGTEYLLKQGIKGDTCIIGEPGTKKICIGCKGGYRLKIITRGESVHTGFSSWERKERGINAVTKMAKILLVLEKLKLKYKPLKIFEGRKSVITPGTLIKGGTGINIVPDYCEATVDIRLMPGQTKEGIKKKS
;
A
#
# COMPACT_ATOMS: atom_id res chain seq x y z
N MET A 1 10.48 28.76 -22.29
CA MET A 1 10.52 27.63 -21.33
C MET A 1 10.80 28.09 -19.89
N ASN A 2 11.79 28.94 -19.64
CA ASN A 2 12.10 29.45 -18.29
C ASN A 2 10.96 30.29 -17.68
N GLU A 3 10.25 31.13 -18.46
CA GLU A 3 9.17 31.98 -17.97
C GLU A 3 7.97 31.17 -17.48
N ILE A 4 7.53 30.16 -18.23
CA ILE A 4 6.42 29.27 -17.83
C ILE A 4 6.78 28.51 -16.55
N LYS A 5 8.03 28.00 -16.46
CA LYS A 5 8.50 27.31 -15.27
C LYS A 5 8.45 28.23 -14.04
N SER A 6 8.90 29.48 -14.18
CA SER A 6 8.86 30.47 -13.11
C SER A 6 7.43 30.80 -12.69
N LYS A 7 6.51 30.96 -13.63
CA LYS A 7 5.08 31.16 -13.33
C LYS A 7 4.50 30.00 -12.52
N ILE A 8 4.73 28.75 -12.96
CA ILE A 8 4.28 27.55 -12.25
C ILE A 8 4.81 27.51 -10.81
N ILE A 9 6.12 27.74 -10.63
CA ILE A 9 6.74 27.74 -9.30
C ILE A 9 6.12 28.82 -8.41
N ASN A 10 5.93 30.03 -8.93
CA ASN A 10 5.32 31.12 -8.16
C ASN A 10 3.89 30.80 -7.73
N GLU A 11 3.06 30.19 -8.56
CA GLU A 11 1.69 29.81 -8.21
C GLU A 11 1.68 28.69 -7.14
N ILE A 12 2.61 27.74 -7.19
CA ILE A 12 2.78 26.74 -6.14
C ILE A 12 3.22 27.38 -4.83
N GLU A 13 4.17 28.32 -4.84
CA GLU A 13 4.63 29.02 -3.62
C GLU A 13 3.51 29.85 -2.98
N LYS A 14 2.69 30.53 -3.78
CA LYS A 14 1.49 31.24 -3.27
C LYS A 14 0.52 30.29 -2.58
N SER A 15 0.42 29.05 -3.05
CA SER A 15 -0.48 28.03 -2.50
C SER A 15 0.09 27.31 -1.27
N LYS A 16 1.31 27.59 -0.82
CA LYS A 16 2.03 26.86 0.23
C LYS A 16 1.23 26.65 1.52
N ALA A 17 0.59 27.70 2.03
CA ALA A 17 -0.20 27.61 3.26
C ALA A 17 -1.41 26.68 3.08
N GLU A 18 -2.06 26.74 1.93
CA GLU A 18 -3.20 25.89 1.59
C GLU A 18 -2.77 24.41 1.40
N ILE A 19 -1.63 24.17 0.74
CA ILE A 19 -1.01 22.85 0.60
C ILE A 19 -0.78 22.21 1.98
N ILE A 20 -0.19 22.95 2.90
CA ILE A 20 0.09 22.48 4.26
C ILE A 20 -1.22 22.18 5.00
N LYS A 21 -2.17 23.08 4.97
CA LYS A 21 -3.48 22.93 5.61
C LYS A 21 -4.22 21.72 5.08
N PHE A 22 -4.29 21.56 3.77
CA PHE A 22 -4.98 20.43 3.15
C PHE A 22 -4.27 19.11 3.43
N SER A 23 -2.93 19.09 3.49
CA SER A 23 -2.17 17.90 3.93
C SER A 23 -2.56 17.51 5.36
N GLN A 24 -2.70 18.48 6.28
CA GLN A 24 -3.17 18.20 7.64
C GLN A 24 -4.59 17.64 7.67
N GLU A 25 -5.49 18.15 6.85
CA GLU A 25 -6.88 17.67 6.74
C GLU A 25 -6.93 16.22 6.28
N LEU A 26 -6.15 15.85 5.25
CA LEU A 26 -6.09 14.47 4.77
C LEU A 26 -5.49 13.51 5.82
N ILE A 27 -4.48 13.93 6.57
CA ILE A 27 -3.90 13.11 7.64
C ILE A 27 -4.91 12.88 8.77
N LYS A 28 -5.63 13.92 9.20
CA LYS A 28 -6.69 13.85 10.22
C LYS A 28 -7.86 12.98 9.77
N ALA A 29 -8.12 12.88 8.48
CA ALA A 29 -9.10 11.97 7.91
C ALA A 29 -8.52 10.54 7.88
N LYS A 30 -8.57 9.87 9.02
CA LYS A 30 -8.06 8.50 9.21
C LYS A 30 -8.51 7.55 8.09
N SER A 31 -7.57 6.80 7.52
CA SER A 31 -7.82 5.79 6.49
C SER A 31 -6.91 4.57 6.63
N PRO A 32 -6.70 4.02 7.85
CA PRO A 32 -5.86 2.85 7.99
C PRO A 32 -6.54 1.64 7.34
N ASN A 33 -5.88 1.06 6.36
CA ASN A 33 -6.32 -0.18 5.73
C ASN A 33 -6.20 -1.31 6.76
N PRO A 34 -7.27 -2.05 7.06
CA PRO A 34 -7.24 -3.15 8.00
C PRO A 34 -6.44 -4.29 7.38
N TYR A 35 -5.13 -4.20 7.52
CA TYR A 35 -4.25 -5.21 6.99
C TYR A 35 -4.22 -6.44 7.89
N SER A 36 -5.16 -7.34 7.63
CA SER A 36 -5.05 -8.73 8.08
C SER A 36 -5.52 -9.65 6.96
N PRO A 37 -4.72 -10.64 6.56
CA PRO A 37 -5.14 -11.65 5.60
C PRO A 37 -6.39 -12.42 6.04
N ASN A 38 -6.74 -12.34 7.33
CA ASN A 38 -7.87 -13.01 7.94
C ASN A 38 -9.13 -12.13 8.07
N GLU A 39 -9.05 -10.85 7.69
CA GLU A 39 -10.15 -9.90 7.87
C GLU A 39 -10.76 -9.48 6.52
N SER A 40 -10.96 -10.43 5.61
CA SER A 40 -11.58 -10.19 4.29
C SER A 40 -12.95 -9.50 4.37
N TRP A 41 -13.66 -9.62 5.49
CA TRP A 41 -14.91 -8.93 5.75
C TRP A 41 -14.77 -7.41 5.86
N LYS A 42 -13.61 -6.90 6.23
CA LYS A 42 -13.33 -5.46 6.31
C LYS A 42 -13.08 -4.80 4.96
N ILE A 43 -13.03 -5.55 3.87
CA ILE A 43 -12.86 -4.98 2.53
C ILE A 43 -14.00 -4.02 2.16
N ASN A 44 -15.17 -4.21 2.75
CA ASN A 44 -16.35 -3.36 2.53
C ASN A 44 -16.41 -2.14 3.46
N GLU A 45 -15.50 -2.00 4.41
CA GLU A 45 -15.46 -0.84 5.29
C GLU A 45 -15.12 0.43 4.49
N PRO A 46 -15.81 1.56 4.74
CA PRO A 46 -15.61 2.80 3.98
C PRO A 46 -14.35 3.57 4.42
N ILE A 47 -13.20 2.91 4.45
CA ILE A 47 -11.95 3.38 5.05
C ILE A 47 -11.49 4.69 4.42
N GLU A 48 -11.49 4.76 3.09
CA GLU A 48 -10.99 5.93 2.36
C GLU A 48 -12.08 6.96 2.04
N LYS A 49 -13.36 6.66 2.30
CA LYS A 49 -14.50 7.48 1.88
C LYS A 49 -14.39 8.94 2.33
N LYS A 50 -13.90 9.18 3.56
CA LYS A 50 -13.70 10.54 4.07
C LYS A 50 -12.59 11.28 3.33
N VAL A 51 -11.48 10.61 3.09
CA VAL A 51 -10.33 11.15 2.33
C VAL A 51 -10.75 11.45 0.89
N ALA A 52 -11.44 10.49 0.25
CA ALA A 52 -11.96 10.64 -1.10
C ALA A 52 -12.89 11.86 -1.22
N LYS A 53 -13.81 12.04 -0.26
CA LYS A 53 -14.71 13.20 -0.24
C LYS A 53 -13.96 14.54 -0.10
N LEU A 54 -12.92 14.58 0.73
CA LEU A 54 -12.09 15.78 0.87
C LEU A 54 -11.36 16.12 -0.44
N ILE A 55 -10.74 15.11 -1.08
CA ILE A 55 -10.05 15.28 -2.35
C ILE A 55 -11.02 15.72 -3.46
N PHE A 56 -12.17 15.05 -3.57
CA PHE A 56 -13.20 15.39 -4.53
C PHE A 56 -13.65 16.85 -4.39
N ASN A 57 -13.95 17.29 -3.17
CA ASN A 57 -14.38 18.66 -2.91
C ASN A 57 -13.26 19.67 -3.23
N LYS A 58 -12.00 19.37 -2.87
CA LYS A 58 -10.86 20.24 -3.17
C LYS A 58 -10.65 20.41 -4.68
N LEU A 59 -10.77 19.34 -5.45
CA LEU A 59 -10.70 19.42 -6.91
C LEU A 59 -11.84 20.25 -7.50
N LYS A 60 -13.07 20.12 -6.96
CA LYS A 60 -14.21 20.96 -7.36
C LYS A 60 -14.03 22.44 -7.01
N GLU A 61 -13.46 22.74 -5.84
CA GLU A 61 -13.09 24.10 -5.43
C GLU A 61 -12.13 24.76 -6.43
N PHE A 62 -11.25 23.96 -7.05
CA PHE A 62 -10.37 24.41 -8.13
C PHE A 62 -11.04 24.42 -9.52
N SER A 63 -12.37 24.36 -9.59
CA SER A 63 -13.14 24.32 -10.83
C SER A 63 -12.82 23.14 -11.75
N LEU A 64 -12.21 22.08 -11.18
CA LEU A 64 -11.94 20.83 -11.88
C LEU A 64 -13.16 19.90 -11.84
N LYS A 65 -13.15 18.87 -12.68
CA LYS A 65 -14.26 17.91 -12.81
C LYS A 65 -13.86 16.53 -12.34
N PRO A 66 -13.78 16.30 -11.01
CA PRO A 66 -13.49 14.97 -10.49
C PRO A 66 -14.70 14.04 -10.62
N GLU A 67 -14.41 12.74 -10.74
CA GLU A 67 -15.39 11.68 -10.78
C GLU A 67 -15.05 10.60 -9.74
N PHE A 68 -16.08 10.02 -9.12
CA PHE A 68 -15.93 8.80 -8.33
C PHE A 68 -16.06 7.58 -9.22
N VAL A 69 -15.07 6.70 -9.15
CA VAL A 69 -15.06 5.44 -9.92
C VAL A 69 -14.76 4.29 -8.96
N SER A 70 -15.70 3.37 -8.82
CA SER A 70 -15.64 2.41 -7.73
C SER A 70 -15.86 0.97 -8.17
N GLY A 71 -14.97 0.09 -7.78
CA GLY A 71 -15.18 -1.35 -7.81
C GLY A 71 -15.99 -1.86 -6.59
N LEU A 72 -16.05 -1.06 -5.53
CA LEU A 72 -16.86 -1.26 -4.32
C LEU A 72 -17.49 0.06 -3.92
N SER A 73 -18.81 0.10 -3.77
CA SER A 73 -19.60 1.32 -3.56
C SER A 73 -19.15 2.20 -2.39
N ASN A 74 -18.55 1.61 -1.34
CA ASN A 74 -18.09 2.34 -0.16
C ASN A 74 -16.64 2.77 -0.24
N ARG A 75 -15.85 2.29 -1.22
CA ARG A 75 -14.41 2.58 -1.37
C ARG A 75 -14.14 3.16 -2.77
N PRO A 76 -14.51 4.43 -3.00
CA PRO A 76 -14.40 5.05 -4.31
C PRO A 76 -12.97 5.52 -4.59
N ASN A 77 -12.48 5.21 -5.79
CA ASN A 77 -11.35 5.91 -6.37
C ASN A 77 -11.82 7.27 -6.91
N ILE A 78 -10.90 8.20 -7.11
CA ILE A 78 -11.16 9.48 -7.74
C ILE A 78 -10.34 9.56 -9.03
N ILE A 79 -10.98 10.05 -10.06
CA ILE A 79 -10.32 10.43 -11.31
C ILE A 79 -10.61 11.90 -11.58
N CYS A 80 -9.61 12.64 -12.03
CA CYS A 80 -9.76 13.98 -12.54
C CYS A 80 -8.88 14.17 -13.76
N SER A 81 -9.42 14.68 -14.85
CA SER A 81 -8.69 14.77 -16.11
C SER A 81 -8.65 16.19 -16.64
N LEU A 82 -7.48 16.62 -17.07
CA LEU A 82 -7.28 17.76 -17.95
C LEU A 82 -7.08 17.20 -19.37
N LYS A 83 -8.17 17.12 -20.13
CA LYS A 83 -8.14 16.63 -21.51
C LYS A 83 -7.85 17.79 -22.45
N LYS A 84 -6.80 17.68 -23.23
CA LYS A 84 -6.46 18.55 -24.35
C LYS A 84 -6.43 17.69 -25.63
N LYS A 85 -6.53 18.29 -26.79
CA LYS A 85 -6.43 17.54 -28.05
C LYS A 85 -5.01 17.02 -28.23
N GLY A 86 -4.87 15.71 -28.37
CA GLY A 86 -3.61 15.05 -28.72
C GLY A 86 -3.01 14.17 -27.60
N ASN A 87 -1.90 13.56 -27.91
CA ASN A 87 -1.01 12.79 -27.04
C ASN A 87 0.27 13.59 -26.78
N PRO A 88 1.05 13.31 -25.72
CA PRO A 88 0.94 12.18 -24.80
C PRO A 88 -0.01 12.39 -23.63
N THR A 89 -0.26 11.33 -22.87
CA THR A 89 -1.04 11.34 -21.64
C THR A 89 -0.15 11.01 -20.46
N LEU A 90 -0.07 11.92 -19.48
CA LEU A 90 0.59 11.72 -18.20
C LEU A 90 -0.44 11.36 -17.14
N ILE A 91 -0.15 10.35 -16.33
CA ILE A 91 -0.96 9.98 -15.16
C ILE A 91 -0.22 10.38 -13.89
N PHE A 92 -0.91 11.05 -12.98
CA PHE A 92 -0.55 11.14 -11.56
C PHE A 92 -1.33 10.09 -10.80
N ASN A 93 -0.66 9.19 -10.10
CA ASN A 93 -1.29 8.13 -9.32
C ASN A 93 -0.82 8.16 -7.88
N GLY A 94 -1.76 7.99 -6.94
CA GLY A 94 -1.44 7.85 -5.53
C GLY A 94 -2.60 7.23 -4.75
N HIS A 95 -2.29 6.62 -3.60
CA HIS A 95 -3.27 5.95 -2.75
C HIS A 95 -3.73 6.80 -1.57
N MET A 96 -4.97 6.55 -1.13
CA MET A 96 -5.63 7.28 -0.05
C MET A 96 -5.57 6.56 1.29
N ASP A 97 -5.40 5.25 1.28
CA ASP A 97 -5.28 4.43 2.48
C ASP A 97 -3.88 4.54 3.12
N THR A 98 -3.72 3.99 4.29
CA THR A 98 -2.45 3.94 5.02
C THR A 98 -2.33 2.60 5.72
N VAL A 99 -1.11 2.16 6.05
CA VAL A 99 -0.93 1.06 6.99
C VAL A 99 -1.48 1.40 8.37
N PRO A 100 -1.83 0.40 9.21
CA PRO A 100 -2.20 0.60 10.61
C PRO A 100 -1.12 1.35 11.39
N VAL A 101 -1.52 2.02 12.45
CA VAL A 101 -0.60 2.83 13.28
C VAL A 101 0.32 2.00 14.17
N GLY A 102 -0.03 0.74 14.43
CA GLY A 102 0.69 -0.09 15.38
C GLY A 102 0.47 0.36 16.82
N ASP A 103 1.52 0.27 17.62
CA ASP A 103 1.50 0.71 19.02
C ASP A 103 1.56 2.24 19.09
N GLU A 104 0.46 2.88 19.49
CA GLU A 104 0.36 4.34 19.58
C GLU A 104 1.31 4.96 20.62
N ASN A 105 1.73 4.20 21.64
CA ASN A 105 2.67 4.68 22.66
C ASN A 105 4.09 4.93 22.10
N LYS A 106 4.41 4.35 20.95
CA LYS A 106 5.69 4.56 20.24
C LYS A 106 5.72 5.81 19.37
N TRP A 107 4.60 6.52 19.26
CA TRP A 107 4.53 7.73 18.46
C TRP A 107 4.92 8.95 19.30
N LYS A 108 5.82 9.78 18.76
CA LYS A 108 6.20 11.06 19.38
C LYS A 108 5.02 12.05 19.50
N TYR A 109 4.10 11.99 18.56
CA TYR A 109 2.86 12.77 18.52
C TYR A 109 1.74 11.82 18.08
N PRO A 110 0.47 12.05 18.52
CA PRO A 110 -0.63 11.18 18.11
C PRO A 110 -0.67 11.00 16.58
N PRO A 111 -0.81 9.75 16.08
CA PRO A 111 -0.58 9.43 14.67
C PRO A 111 -1.47 10.17 13.68
N PHE A 112 -2.62 10.67 14.10
CA PHE A 112 -3.54 11.44 13.24
C PHE A 112 -3.67 12.91 13.66
N SER A 113 -2.76 13.42 14.51
CA SER A 113 -2.77 14.84 14.93
C SER A 113 -2.38 15.81 13.82
N ALA A 114 -1.65 15.33 12.82
CA ALA A 114 -1.08 16.17 11.77
C ALA A 114 -0.28 17.36 12.32
N LYS A 115 0.49 17.11 13.39
CA LYS A 115 1.24 18.15 14.09
C LYS A 115 2.39 18.67 13.25
N ILE A 116 2.55 19.99 13.21
CA ILE A 116 3.71 20.63 12.59
C ILE A 116 4.69 21.04 13.70
N VAL A 117 5.96 20.68 13.51
CA VAL A 117 7.06 21.11 14.38
C VAL A 117 8.24 21.51 13.49
N GLY A 118 8.60 22.80 13.53
CA GLY A 118 9.54 23.36 12.56
C GLY A 118 9.04 23.13 11.14
N ASN A 119 9.88 22.57 10.28
CA ASN A 119 9.56 22.31 8.88
C ASN A 119 9.05 20.86 8.64
N ARG A 120 8.51 20.19 9.65
CA ARG A 120 8.07 18.80 9.55
C ARG A 120 6.61 18.64 9.91
N LEU A 121 5.88 17.92 9.09
CA LEU A 121 4.51 17.48 9.32
C LEU A 121 4.52 16.02 9.80
N TYR A 122 4.03 15.81 11.01
CA TYR A 122 4.00 14.49 11.66
C TYR A 122 2.61 13.87 11.56
N GLY A 123 2.56 12.61 11.18
CA GLY A 123 1.32 11.81 11.19
C GLY A 123 1.38 10.60 10.27
N ARG A 124 0.52 9.60 10.50
CA ARG A 124 0.34 8.46 9.62
C ARG A 124 -0.20 8.95 8.28
N GLY A 125 0.46 8.56 7.18
CA GLY A 125 0.12 9.04 5.83
C GLY A 125 0.77 10.36 5.44
N SER A 126 1.55 11.03 6.31
CA SER A 126 2.25 12.28 5.94
C SER A 126 3.34 12.05 4.90
N LEU A 127 4.01 10.92 4.93
CA LEU A 127 5.03 10.55 3.95
C LEU A 127 4.45 9.60 2.90
N ASP A 128 3.66 8.63 3.32
CA ASP A 128 3.09 7.54 2.55
C ASP A 128 1.56 7.58 2.65
N MET A 129 0.82 8.13 1.61
CA MET A 129 1.39 9.06 0.62
C MET A 129 0.49 10.28 0.43
N LYS A 130 -0.27 10.68 1.49
CA LYS A 130 -1.27 11.76 1.41
C LYS A 130 -0.66 13.13 1.03
N SER A 131 0.57 13.45 1.50
CA SER A 131 1.22 14.70 1.09
C SER A 131 1.56 14.72 -0.40
N SER A 132 1.92 13.57 -0.97
CA SER A 132 2.13 13.45 -2.42
C SER A 132 0.83 13.62 -3.20
N LEU A 133 -0.30 13.07 -2.70
CA LEU A 133 -1.62 13.34 -3.30
C LEU A 133 -1.93 14.83 -3.32
N VAL A 134 -1.66 15.54 -2.21
CA VAL A 134 -1.86 17.00 -2.15
C VAL A 134 -0.97 17.71 -3.16
N ALA A 135 0.31 17.34 -3.26
CA ALA A 135 1.21 17.93 -4.25
C ALA A 135 0.70 17.76 -5.69
N MET A 136 0.19 16.55 -6.03
CA MET A 136 -0.40 16.27 -7.33
C MET A 136 -1.69 17.07 -7.59
N ILE A 137 -2.54 17.24 -6.58
CA ILE A 137 -3.79 18.02 -6.68
C ILE A 137 -3.48 19.51 -6.95
N PHE A 138 -2.50 20.07 -6.26
CA PHE A 138 -2.10 21.47 -6.48
C PHE A 138 -1.34 21.62 -7.81
N ALA A 139 -0.57 20.63 -8.24
CA ALA A 139 -0.02 20.60 -9.59
C ALA A 139 -1.13 20.60 -10.66
N MET A 140 -2.20 19.80 -10.47
CA MET A 140 -3.38 19.82 -11.34
C MET A 140 -4.04 21.20 -11.40
N LYS A 141 -4.24 21.86 -10.24
CA LYS A 141 -4.78 23.22 -10.15
C LYS A 141 -3.97 24.16 -11.03
N VAL A 142 -2.67 24.27 -10.79
CA VAL A 142 -1.80 25.20 -11.50
C VAL A 142 -1.76 24.86 -12.99
N LEU A 143 -1.60 23.59 -13.35
CA LEU A 143 -1.51 23.16 -14.73
C LEU A 143 -2.82 23.36 -15.51
N SER A 144 -3.97 23.40 -14.85
CA SER A 144 -5.25 23.66 -15.49
C SER A 144 -5.36 25.08 -16.11
N GLU A 145 -4.54 26.01 -15.63
CA GLU A 145 -4.48 27.39 -16.10
C GLU A 145 -3.58 27.55 -17.34
N PHE A 146 -2.86 26.49 -17.73
CA PHE A 146 -1.95 26.53 -18.88
C PHE A 146 -2.49 25.74 -20.08
N ASP A 147 -2.04 26.13 -21.27
CA ASP A 147 -2.32 25.38 -22.47
C ASP A 147 -1.38 24.17 -22.59
N LEU A 148 -1.85 23.04 -22.11
CA LEU A 148 -1.09 21.79 -22.11
C LEU A 148 -1.08 21.17 -23.52
N LYS A 149 0.08 20.66 -23.92
CA LYS A 149 0.26 19.95 -25.21
C LYS A 149 -0.16 18.47 -25.15
N GLY A 150 -0.64 17.99 -24.01
CA GLY A 150 -1.07 16.61 -23.80
C GLY A 150 -2.13 16.53 -22.71
N ASN A 151 -2.54 15.31 -22.38
CA ASN A 151 -3.52 15.06 -21.34
C ASN A 151 -2.83 14.84 -20.01
N LEU A 152 -3.49 15.26 -18.91
CA LEU A 152 -3.08 14.94 -17.56
C LEU A 152 -4.26 14.27 -16.85
N ILE A 153 -4.04 13.09 -16.30
CA ILE A 153 -5.02 12.34 -15.52
C ILE A 153 -4.49 12.21 -14.09
N PHE A 154 -5.26 12.65 -13.13
CA PHE A 154 -5.01 12.41 -11.70
C PHE A 154 -5.89 11.26 -11.23
N THR A 155 -5.31 10.33 -10.48
CA THR A 155 -6.01 9.23 -9.84
C THR A 155 -5.63 9.16 -8.37
N ALA A 156 -6.62 9.22 -7.47
CA ALA A 156 -6.45 8.86 -6.07
C ALA A 156 -7.14 7.52 -5.83
N VAL A 157 -6.36 6.50 -5.51
CA VAL A 157 -6.84 5.13 -5.45
C VAL A 157 -7.00 4.63 -4.02
N VAL A 158 -7.81 3.61 -3.85
CA VAL A 158 -8.02 2.87 -2.62
C VAL A 158 -7.19 1.59 -2.62
N ASP A 159 -6.96 1.01 -1.42
CA ASP A 159 -6.51 -0.37 -1.25
C ASP A 159 -5.14 -0.68 -1.87
N GLU A 160 -4.20 0.25 -1.77
CA GLU A 160 -2.82 0.03 -2.20
C GLU A 160 -2.03 -0.72 -1.12
N GLU A 161 -2.19 -0.31 0.12
CA GLU A 161 -1.44 -0.82 1.26
C GLU A 161 -1.61 -2.34 1.45
N PRO A 162 -0.69 -2.99 2.10
CA PRO A 162 -0.54 -4.42 2.05
C PRO A 162 -1.77 -5.25 2.39
N GLY A 163 -2.43 -5.84 1.53
CA GLY A 163 -3.59 -6.72 1.66
C GLY A 163 -4.10 -7.11 0.31
N ALA A 164 -4.82 -6.23 -0.31
CA ALA A 164 -5.43 -6.47 -1.60
C ALA A 164 -4.61 -5.95 -2.79
N CYS A 165 -3.56 -5.16 -2.54
CA CYS A 165 -2.66 -4.66 -3.56
C CYS A 165 -3.39 -4.04 -4.77
N SER A 166 -4.22 -3.03 -4.50
CA SER A 166 -4.89 -2.22 -5.50
C SER A 166 -5.87 -2.95 -6.46
N LYS A 167 -6.37 -4.13 -6.09
CA LYS A 167 -7.36 -4.86 -6.93
C LYS A 167 -8.63 -4.06 -7.20
N ILE A 168 -9.05 -3.23 -6.24
CA ILE A 168 -10.20 -2.32 -6.34
C ILE A 168 -9.75 -0.87 -6.56
N GLY A 169 -8.44 -0.61 -6.52
CA GLY A 169 -7.78 0.65 -6.80
C GLY A 169 -7.22 0.72 -8.22
N THR A 170 -5.89 0.78 -8.35
CA THR A 170 -5.20 0.97 -9.63
C THR A 170 -5.54 -0.12 -10.66
N GLU A 171 -5.56 -1.40 -10.28
CA GLU A 171 -5.91 -2.49 -11.19
C GLU A 171 -7.35 -2.35 -11.73
N TYR A 172 -8.28 -1.92 -10.88
CA TYR A 172 -9.64 -1.64 -11.30
C TYR A 172 -9.70 -0.52 -12.34
N LEU A 173 -9.00 0.60 -12.10
CA LEU A 173 -8.97 1.72 -13.03
C LEU A 173 -8.37 1.35 -14.39
N LEU A 174 -7.32 0.53 -14.40
CA LEU A 174 -6.74 -0.01 -15.64
C LEU A 174 -7.76 -0.84 -16.43
N LYS A 175 -8.57 -1.66 -15.74
CA LYS A 175 -9.68 -2.43 -16.36
C LYS A 175 -10.80 -1.55 -16.89
N GLN A 176 -11.01 -0.37 -16.29
CA GLN A 176 -11.94 0.65 -16.80
C GLN A 176 -11.36 1.47 -17.97
N GLY A 177 -10.17 1.13 -18.45
CA GLY A 177 -9.56 1.77 -19.61
C GLY A 177 -8.75 3.04 -19.30
N ILE A 178 -8.47 3.34 -18.03
CA ILE A 178 -7.56 4.44 -17.67
C ILE A 178 -6.14 4.03 -18.06
N LYS A 179 -5.61 4.70 -19.09
CA LYS A 179 -4.29 4.43 -19.67
C LYS A 179 -3.56 5.75 -19.96
N GLY A 180 -2.24 5.71 -19.94
CA GLY A 180 -1.37 6.83 -20.29
C GLY A 180 -0.01 6.33 -20.79
N ASP A 181 0.73 7.24 -21.39
CA ASP A 181 2.08 6.96 -21.92
C ASP A 181 3.13 6.96 -20.80
N THR A 182 2.88 7.72 -19.75
CA THR A 182 3.76 7.84 -18.58
C THR A 182 2.92 7.98 -17.31
N CYS A 183 3.43 7.41 -16.19
CA CYS A 183 2.81 7.55 -14.89
C CYS A 183 3.85 8.04 -13.87
N ILE A 184 3.47 9.05 -13.09
CA ILE A 184 4.20 9.48 -11.89
C ILE A 184 3.42 8.96 -10.68
N ILE A 185 4.06 8.11 -9.90
CA ILE A 185 3.53 7.59 -8.64
C ILE A 185 4.24 8.33 -7.50
N GLY A 186 3.46 8.96 -6.64
CA GLY A 186 3.98 9.82 -5.56
C GLY A 186 4.39 9.07 -4.29
N GLU A 187 4.75 7.79 -4.42
CA GLU A 187 5.27 6.98 -3.32
C GLU A 187 6.47 7.61 -2.62
N PRO A 188 6.66 7.35 -1.31
CA PRO A 188 7.80 7.88 -0.60
C PRO A 188 9.09 7.39 -1.23
N GLY A 189 9.88 8.34 -1.67
CA GLY A 189 11.15 8.10 -2.33
C GLY A 189 12.27 8.86 -1.67
N THR A 190 13.47 8.48 -2.05
CA THR A 190 14.68 9.24 -1.77
C THR A 190 14.81 10.40 -2.78
N LYS A 191 15.92 11.11 -2.77
CA LYS A 191 16.25 12.13 -3.79
C LYS A 191 16.43 11.56 -5.21
N LYS A 192 16.09 10.27 -5.42
CA LYS A 192 16.24 9.57 -6.70
C LYS A 192 14.89 9.10 -7.22
N ILE A 193 14.72 9.12 -8.52
CA ILE A 193 13.56 8.53 -9.19
C ILE A 193 13.70 7.01 -9.14
N CYS A 194 12.68 6.34 -8.59
CA CYS A 194 12.59 4.88 -8.59
C CYS A 194 11.97 4.44 -9.93
N ILE A 195 12.74 3.69 -10.73
CA ILE A 195 12.32 3.23 -12.06
C ILE A 195 11.94 1.74 -12.10
N GLY A 196 11.91 1.09 -10.94
CA GLY A 196 11.51 -0.29 -10.82
C GLY A 196 11.50 -0.76 -9.36
N CYS A 197 10.67 -1.73 -9.06
CA CYS A 197 10.58 -2.35 -7.75
C CYS A 197 10.61 -3.87 -7.86
N LYS A 198 10.92 -4.54 -6.75
CA LYS A 198 10.79 -6.01 -6.66
C LYS A 198 9.30 -6.39 -6.59
N GLY A 199 8.95 -7.51 -7.22
CA GLY A 199 7.64 -8.11 -7.05
C GLY A 199 7.42 -8.59 -5.62
N GLY A 200 6.15 -8.64 -5.19
CA GLY A 200 5.72 -9.22 -3.92
C GLY A 200 4.88 -10.47 -4.14
N TYR A 201 5.17 -11.52 -3.39
CA TYR A 201 4.30 -12.69 -3.30
C TYR A 201 4.14 -13.07 -1.84
N ARG A 202 2.91 -13.10 -1.40
CA ARG A 202 2.56 -13.43 -0.01
C ARG A 202 1.75 -14.70 0.01
N LEU A 203 2.03 -15.56 0.98
CA LEU A 203 1.28 -16.79 1.18
C LEU A 203 1.04 -17.03 2.67
N LYS A 204 0.00 -17.79 2.94
CA LYS A 204 -0.31 -18.32 4.27
C LYS A 204 -0.08 -19.81 4.26
N ILE A 205 0.62 -20.30 5.26
CA ILE A 205 0.85 -21.71 5.54
C ILE A 205 -0.03 -22.08 6.72
N ILE A 206 -0.68 -23.23 6.64
CA ILE A 206 -1.49 -23.78 7.71
C ILE A 206 -0.94 -25.18 8.01
N THR A 207 -0.69 -25.44 9.29
CA THR A 207 -0.39 -26.78 9.79
C THR A 207 -1.51 -27.24 10.70
N ARG A 208 -1.83 -28.52 10.60
CA ARG A 208 -2.82 -29.17 11.43
C ARG A 208 -2.20 -30.27 12.27
N GLY A 209 -2.76 -30.48 13.44
CA GLY A 209 -2.33 -31.46 14.40
C GLY A 209 -3.50 -32.18 15.06
N GLU A 210 -3.25 -32.71 16.24
CA GLU A 210 -4.24 -33.34 17.10
C GLU A 210 -4.08 -32.76 18.51
N SER A 211 -5.17 -32.24 19.06
CA SER A 211 -5.20 -31.65 20.40
C SER A 211 -5.25 -32.74 21.47
N VAL A 212 -4.49 -32.57 22.54
CA VAL A 212 -4.52 -33.40 23.72
C VAL A 212 -4.00 -32.59 24.93
N HIS A 213 -4.47 -32.93 26.13
CA HIS A 213 -3.94 -32.29 27.35
C HIS A 213 -2.51 -32.77 27.61
N THR A 214 -1.58 -31.83 27.86
CA THR A 214 -0.14 -32.13 28.01
C THR A 214 0.21 -33.02 29.18
N GLY A 215 -0.65 -33.11 30.19
CA GLY A 215 -0.49 -34.00 31.36
C GLY A 215 -1.05 -35.41 31.16
N PHE A 216 -1.55 -35.77 29.99
CA PHE A 216 -2.03 -37.14 29.75
C PHE A 216 -0.88 -38.09 29.39
N SER A 217 -0.94 -39.30 29.93
CA SER A 217 0.04 -40.38 29.66
C SER A 217 0.06 -40.75 28.15
N SER A 218 -1.03 -40.59 27.43
CA SER A 218 -1.07 -40.82 25.98
C SER A 218 -0.20 -39.81 25.19
N TRP A 219 -0.05 -38.56 25.70
CA TRP A 219 0.90 -37.60 25.13
C TRP A 219 2.34 -37.94 25.51
N GLU A 220 2.57 -38.29 26.76
CA GLU A 220 3.89 -38.72 27.25
C GLU A 220 4.43 -39.91 26.45
N ARG A 221 3.58 -40.90 26.20
CA ARG A 221 3.92 -42.08 25.40
C ARG A 221 3.87 -41.87 23.87
N LYS A 222 3.55 -40.65 23.40
CA LYS A 222 3.43 -40.30 21.98
C LYS A 222 2.36 -41.10 21.23
N GLU A 223 1.35 -41.62 21.92
CA GLU A 223 0.23 -42.38 21.34
C GLU A 223 -0.80 -41.45 20.71
N ARG A 224 -0.97 -40.27 21.29
CA ARG A 224 -1.91 -39.23 20.84
C ARG A 224 -1.29 -37.86 20.92
N GLY A 225 -1.86 -36.94 20.12
CA GLY A 225 -1.41 -35.55 20.07
C GLY A 225 -0.39 -35.31 18.95
N ILE A 226 -0.65 -34.29 18.16
CA ILE A 226 0.25 -33.85 17.08
C ILE A 226 0.34 -32.33 17.18
N ASN A 227 1.53 -31.83 17.52
CA ASN A 227 1.73 -30.39 17.72
C ASN A 227 1.87 -29.65 16.38
N ALA A 228 0.86 -28.87 16.02
CA ALA A 228 0.83 -28.06 14.79
C ALA A 228 1.86 -26.92 14.83
N VAL A 229 2.14 -26.35 16.01
CA VAL A 229 3.12 -25.25 16.15
C VAL A 229 4.54 -25.74 15.90
N THR A 230 4.91 -26.91 16.40
CA THR A 230 6.24 -27.48 16.13
C THR A 230 6.40 -27.91 14.67
N LYS A 231 5.32 -28.36 14.01
CA LYS A 231 5.33 -28.58 12.55
C LYS A 231 5.60 -27.28 11.80
N MET A 232 4.90 -26.19 12.18
CA MET A 232 5.09 -24.87 11.57
C MET A 232 6.52 -24.39 11.77
N ALA A 233 7.06 -24.47 12.97
CA ALA A 233 8.45 -24.07 13.27
C ALA A 233 9.46 -24.73 12.32
N LYS A 234 9.32 -26.05 12.07
CA LYS A 234 10.20 -26.78 11.14
C LYS A 234 10.07 -26.23 9.71
N ILE A 235 8.88 -25.95 9.24
CA ILE A 235 8.64 -25.38 7.90
C ILE A 235 9.28 -23.99 7.80
N LEU A 236 9.08 -23.10 8.80
CA LEU A 236 9.63 -21.76 8.79
C LEU A 236 11.16 -21.75 8.74
N LEU A 237 11.82 -22.64 9.49
CA LEU A 237 13.28 -22.81 9.48
C LEU A 237 13.82 -23.29 8.13
N VAL A 238 13.09 -24.15 7.43
CA VAL A 238 13.44 -24.56 6.07
C VAL A 238 13.31 -23.41 5.09
N LEU A 239 12.22 -22.65 5.17
CA LEU A 239 11.98 -21.51 4.31
C LEU A 239 12.98 -20.38 4.51
N GLU A 240 13.45 -20.15 5.74
CA GLU A 240 14.49 -19.17 6.07
C GLU A 240 15.80 -19.45 5.34
N LYS A 241 16.15 -20.72 5.18
CA LYS A 241 17.37 -21.15 4.48
C LYS A 241 17.22 -21.23 2.96
N LEU A 242 15.99 -21.15 2.45
CA LEU A 242 15.72 -21.33 1.03
C LEU A 242 16.23 -20.13 0.21
N LYS A 243 17.04 -20.41 -0.80
CA LYS A 243 17.56 -19.40 -1.74
C LYS A 243 16.84 -19.51 -3.07
N LEU A 244 16.20 -18.44 -3.51
CA LEU A 244 15.52 -18.36 -4.79
C LEU A 244 16.52 -18.03 -5.90
N LYS A 245 16.57 -18.87 -6.93
CA LYS A 245 17.35 -18.59 -8.14
C LYS A 245 16.65 -17.50 -8.96
N TYR A 246 17.40 -16.52 -9.44
CA TYR A 246 16.93 -15.44 -10.31
C TYR A 246 18.03 -15.04 -11.29
N LYS A 247 17.64 -14.42 -12.41
CA LYS A 247 18.59 -13.83 -13.36
C LYS A 247 18.98 -12.43 -12.87
N PRO A 248 20.26 -12.14 -12.63
CA PRO A 248 20.69 -10.80 -12.27
C PRO A 248 20.34 -9.81 -13.38
N LEU A 249 19.94 -8.60 -13.00
CA LEU A 249 19.67 -7.49 -13.90
C LEU A 249 20.48 -6.29 -13.44
N LYS A 250 21.16 -5.61 -14.36
CA LYS A 250 22.00 -4.44 -14.06
C LYS A 250 21.27 -3.36 -13.28
N ILE A 251 20.01 -3.07 -13.64
CA ILE A 251 19.16 -2.07 -12.97
C ILE A 251 18.83 -2.45 -11.50
N PHE A 252 19.00 -3.72 -11.13
CA PHE A 252 18.81 -4.24 -9.79
C PHE A 252 20.12 -4.72 -9.16
N GLU A 253 21.25 -4.16 -9.57
CA GLU A 253 22.56 -4.53 -9.03
C GLU A 253 22.59 -4.44 -7.50
N GLY A 254 23.18 -5.43 -6.83
CA GLY A 254 23.19 -5.56 -5.37
C GLY A 254 21.85 -5.98 -4.74
N ARG A 255 20.78 -6.14 -5.53
CA ARG A 255 19.48 -6.60 -5.04
C ARG A 255 19.32 -8.12 -5.24
N LYS A 256 18.53 -8.74 -4.38
CA LYS A 256 18.25 -10.19 -4.41
C LYS A 256 16.81 -10.48 -4.01
N SER A 257 16.32 -11.66 -4.40
CA SER A 257 15.07 -12.19 -3.85
C SER A 257 15.23 -12.45 -2.36
N VAL A 258 14.15 -12.23 -1.60
CA VAL A 258 14.14 -12.44 -0.16
C VAL A 258 12.89 -13.21 0.22
N ILE A 259 13.02 -14.20 1.08
CA ILE A 259 11.93 -14.90 1.75
C ILE A 259 11.97 -14.48 3.21
N THR A 260 10.85 -14.01 3.73
CA THR A 260 10.68 -13.66 5.15
C THR A 260 9.54 -14.52 5.70
N PRO A 261 9.87 -15.68 6.29
CA PRO A 261 8.87 -16.55 6.89
C PRO A 261 8.44 -16.03 8.26
N GLY A 262 7.19 -16.33 8.64
CA GLY A 262 6.67 -16.01 9.98
C GLY A 262 6.40 -14.52 10.20
N THR A 263 6.06 -13.75 9.16
CA THR A 263 5.70 -12.32 9.30
C THR A 263 4.48 -12.10 10.20
N LEU A 264 3.55 -13.06 10.22
CA LEU A 264 2.51 -13.21 11.24
C LEU A 264 2.46 -14.69 11.60
N ILE A 265 2.21 -15.01 12.87
CA ILE A 265 2.03 -16.38 13.34
C ILE A 265 0.92 -16.43 14.38
N LYS A 266 0.06 -17.46 14.28
CA LYS A 266 -1.01 -17.71 15.24
C LYS A 266 -1.18 -19.21 15.41
N GLY A 267 -1.22 -19.68 16.66
CA GLY A 267 -1.43 -21.09 16.97
C GLY A 267 -1.53 -21.32 18.48
N GLY A 268 -2.15 -22.44 18.85
CA GLY A 268 -2.42 -22.80 20.24
C GLY A 268 -3.67 -22.14 20.82
N THR A 269 -4.25 -22.78 21.84
CA THR A 269 -5.49 -22.36 22.51
C THR A 269 -5.36 -22.30 24.02
N GLY A 270 -4.37 -22.97 24.61
CA GLY A 270 -4.12 -23.00 26.04
C GLY A 270 -2.73 -23.52 26.39
N ILE A 271 -2.21 -23.10 27.56
CA ILE A 271 -0.85 -23.42 27.98
C ILE A 271 -0.61 -24.92 28.27
N ASN A 272 -1.68 -25.66 28.52
CA ASN A 272 -1.66 -27.09 28.83
C ASN A 272 -2.31 -27.97 27.76
N ILE A 273 -2.48 -27.43 26.55
CA ILE A 273 -3.10 -28.14 25.41
C ILE A 273 -2.09 -28.19 24.25
N VAL A 274 -1.87 -29.38 23.70
CA VAL A 274 -1.08 -29.56 22.48
C VAL A 274 -1.82 -28.87 21.32
N PRO A 275 -1.20 -27.92 20.60
CA PRO A 275 -1.85 -27.19 19.53
C PRO A 275 -2.19 -28.09 18.33
N ASP A 276 -3.43 -28.11 17.90
CA ASP A 276 -3.91 -28.80 16.71
C ASP A 276 -3.97 -27.91 15.47
N TYR A 277 -3.73 -26.61 15.61
CA TYR A 277 -3.74 -25.63 14.53
C TYR A 277 -2.61 -24.61 14.71
N CYS A 278 -1.96 -24.30 13.57
CA CYS A 278 -1.08 -23.14 13.48
C CYS A 278 -1.13 -22.57 12.06
N GLU A 279 -1.15 -21.25 11.96
CA GLU A 279 -0.99 -20.54 10.70
C GLU A 279 0.15 -19.53 10.78
N ALA A 280 0.85 -19.35 9.67
CA ALA A 280 1.88 -18.32 9.52
C ALA A 280 1.84 -17.73 8.12
N THR A 281 2.23 -16.45 8.00
CA THR A 281 2.39 -15.79 6.72
C THR A 281 3.86 -15.73 6.33
N VAL A 282 4.10 -15.71 5.02
CA VAL A 282 5.43 -15.58 4.41
C VAL A 282 5.38 -14.47 3.39
N ASP A 283 6.26 -13.48 3.50
CA ASP A 283 6.47 -12.44 2.48
C ASP A 283 7.68 -12.81 1.62
N ILE A 284 7.47 -12.83 0.31
CA ILE A 284 8.51 -13.16 -0.66
C ILE A 284 8.69 -11.97 -1.60
N ARG A 285 9.90 -11.41 -1.63
CA ARG A 285 10.26 -10.36 -2.56
C ARG A 285 10.96 -10.95 -3.78
N LEU A 286 10.38 -10.75 -4.95
CA LEU A 286 10.78 -11.36 -6.20
C LEU A 286 11.61 -10.40 -7.05
N MET A 287 12.67 -10.91 -7.65
CA MET A 287 13.36 -10.20 -8.71
C MET A 287 12.57 -10.29 -10.03
N PRO A 288 12.70 -9.30 -10.93
CA PRO A 288 12.05 -9.40 -12.24
C PRO A 288 12.37 -10.71 -12.97
N GLY A 289 11.36 -11.26 -13.64
CA GLY A 289 11.43 -12.56 -14.32
C GLY A 289 11.12 -13.77 -13.44
N GLN A 290 10.99 -13.60 -12.12
CA GLN A 290 10.45 -14.64 -11.26
C GLN A 290 8.92 -14.58 -11.22
N THR A 291 8.27 -15.73 -11.30
CA THR A 291 6.82 -15.85 -11.27
C THR A 291 6.36 -16.64 -10.05
N LYS A 292 5.11 -16.43 -9.66
CA LYS A 292 4.44 -17.18 -8.60
C LYS A 292 4.47 -18.69 -8.84
N GLU A 293 4.24 -19.10 -10.08
CA GLU A 293 4.25 -20.51 -10.51
C GLU A 293 5.64 -21.10 -10.41
N GLY A 294 6.67 -20.35 -10.81
CA GLY A 294 8.08 -20.76 -10.71
C GLY A 294 8.55 -20.94 -9.27
N ILE A 295 7.97 -20.21 -8.32
CA ILE A 295 8.27 -20.36 -6.88
C ILE A 295 7.57 -21.61 -6.33
N LYS A 296 6.29 -21.81 -6.62
CA LYS A 296 5.51 -22.97 -6.14
C LYS A 296 6.07 -24.32 -6.59
N LYS A 297 6.70 -24.40 -7.78
CA LYS A 297 7.30 -25.65 -8.29
C LYS A 297 8.61 -26.02 -7.61
N LYS A 298 9.19 -25.14 -6.79
CA LYS A 298 10.51 -25.33 -6.13
C LYS A 298 10.41 -25.47 -4.61
N SER A 299 9.22 -25.32 -4.06
CA SER A 299 8.86 -25.57 -2.66
C SER A 299 8.19 -26.94 -2.49
#